data_ca368df0279aaaf9190213d2f408c20b
#
_entry.id   ca368df0279aaaf9190213d2f408c20b
#
_cell.length_a   1.000
_cell.length_b   1.000
_cell.length_c   1.000
_cell.angle_alpha   90.00
_cell.angle_beta   90.00
_cell.angle_gamma   90.00
#
_symmetry.space_group_name_H-M   'P 1'
#
loop_
_entity.id
_entity.type
_entity.pdbx_description
1 polymer ?
#
loop_
_entity_poly.entity_id
_entity_poly.type
_entity_poly.pdbx_seq_one_letter_code
_entity_poly.pdbx_strand_id
1 'polypeptide(L)'
;TPDGRMFYLCHAYSEGSDFFLGRQPHLQELRFGEDNWPYFVTGEYARLTGPMPFADCVQEPITDFFDNFADSDLRPEWSWNYPYSNVQTKIEAGRLWLSGSPKPECKTGEALCLRPASSGYTLDAGITNQNGSWKGITLYGDNSYYIAYGPVGDRLQIKLVREGKEQQLADLPL
;
A
#
# COMPACT_ATOMS: atom_id res chain seq x y z
N THR A 1 -24.84 -12.20 6.05
CA THR A 1 -24.13 -13.19 6.88
C THR A 1 -24.95 -14.47 7.03
N PRO A 2 -24.36 -15.60 7.41
CA PRO A 2 -25.10 -16.86 7.60
C PRO A 2 -26.20 -16.80 8.67
N ASP A 3 -26.08 -15.91 9.65
CA ASP A 3 -27.07 -15.66 10.70
C ASP A 3 -28.19 -14.69 10.27
N GLY A 4 -28.21 -14.29 8.99
CA GLY A 4 -29.25 -13.44 8.41
C GLY A 4 -29.03 -11.94 8.62
N ARG A 5 -27.96 -11.51 9.28
CA ARG A 5 -27.63 -10.08 9.37
C ARG A 5 -27.13 -9.54 8.02
N MET A 6 -27.44 -8.32 7.74
CA MET A 6 -27.02 -7.62 6.53
C MET A 6 -26.01 -6.53 6.84
N PHE A 7 -25.05 -6.34 5.95
CA PHE A 7 -24.01 -5.34 6.10
C PHE A 7 -23.85 -4.53 4.82
N TYR A 8 -23.67 -3.23 5.00
CA TYR A 8 -23.30 -2.31 3.94
C TYR A 8 -21.80 -2.08 3.98
N LEU A 9 -21.14 -2.40 2.89
CA LEU A 9 -19.72 -2.13 2.70
C LEU A 9 -19.55 -0.91 1.81
N CYS A 10 -18.88 0.09 2.31
CA CYS A 10 -18.50 1.27 1.55
C CYS A 10 -17.04 1.62 1.84
N HIS A 11 -16.59 2.71 1.25
CA HIS A 11 -15.32 3.32 1.62
C HIS A 11 -15.55 4.73 2.13
N ALA A 12 -14.73 5.15 3.08
CA ALA A 12 -14.76 6.47 3.66
C ALA A 12 -13.34 6.98 3.93
N TYR A 13 -13.21 8.28 4.06
CA TYR A 13 -12.03 8.90 4.66
C TYR A 13 -12.32 9.11 6.14
N SER A 14 -11.35 8.81 7.00
CA SER A 14 -11.44 9.20 8.39
C SER A 14 -11.11 10.68 8.52
N GLU A 15 -12.02 11.47 9.06
CA GLU A 15 -11.78 12.89 9.34
C GLU A 15 -10.63 13.02 10.34
N GLY A 16 -9.65 13.87 10.04
CA GLY A 16 -8.45 14.04 10.86
C GLY A 16 -7.42 12.92 10.76
N SER A 17 -7.63 11.92 9.89
CA SER A 17 -6.61 10.90 9.60
C SER A 17 -5.58 11.41 8.60
N ASP A 18 -4.45 10.70 8.53
CA ASP A 18 -3.41 11.00 7.57
C ASP A 18 -3.92 10.78 6.13
N PHE A 19 -3.82 11.81 5.33
CA PHE A 19 -4.35 11.84 3.97
C PHE A 19 -3.87 10.68 3.09
N PHE A 20 -2.62 10.26 3.25
CA PHE A 20 -2.04 9.19 2.43
C PHE A 20 -2.60 7.78 2.74
N LEU A 21 -3.31 7.58 3.85
CA LEU A 21 -4.00 6.33 4.12
C LEU A 21 -5.16 6.10 3.14
N GLY A 22 -5.64 7.17 2.50
CA GLY A 22 -6.65 7.10 1.46
C GLY A 22 -8.02 6.62 1.99
N ARG A 23 -8.76 6.01 1.08
CA ARG A 23 -10.09 5.46 1.39
C ARG A 23 -9.94 4.16 2.18
N GLN A 24 -10.60 4.12 3.34
CA GLN A 24 -10.65 2.94 4.19
C GLN A 24 -11.95 2.17 3.96
N PRO A 25 -11.94 0.84 3.94
CA PRO A 25 -13.16 0.05 3.92
C PRO A 25 -13.95 0.31 5.20
N HIS A 26 -15.26 0.49 5.05
CA HIS A 26 -16.15 0.78 6.14
C HIS A 26 -17.34 -0.17 6.09
N LEU A 27 -17.56 -0.92 7.16
CA LEU A 27 -18.60 -1.92 7.28
C LEU A 27 -19.62 -1.49 8.32
N GLN A 28 -20.90 -1.46 7.94
CA GLN A 28 -22.00 -1.09 8.84
C GLN A 28 -23.12 -2.13 8.76
N GLU A 29 -23.62 -2.54 9.90
CA GLU A 29 -24.79 -3.40 9.96
C GLU A 29 -26.05 -2.62 9.57
N LEU A 30 -26.89 -3.22 8.73
CA LEU A 30 -28.16 -2.70 8.27
C LEU A 30 -29.32 -3.53 8.78
N ARG A 31 -30.46 -2.86 8.97
CA ARG A 31 -31.79 -3.50 9.07
C ARG A 31 -32.75 -2.76 8.14
N PHE A 32 -33.76 -3.46 7.66
CA PHE A 32 -34.88 -2.83 6.98
C PHE A 32 -35.97 -2.45 7.97
N GLY A 33 -36.51 -1.23 7.82
CA GLY A 33 -37.66 -0.77 8.57
C GLY A 33 -38.97 -1.37 8.03
N GLU A 34 -40.09 -1.02 8.66
CA GLU A 34 -41.44 -1.41 8.22
C GLU A 34 -41.80 -0.77 6.87
N ASP A 35 -41.14 0.31 6.51
CA ASP A 35 -41.21 0.99 5.22
C ASP A 35 -40.32 0.39 4.13
N ASN A 36 -39.68 -0.75 4.39
CA ASN A 36 -38.69 -1.41 3.54
C ASN A 36 -37.47 -0.55 3.19
N TRP A 37 -37.18 0.48 3.99
CA TRP A 37 -35.97 1.31 3.81
C TRP A 37 -34.82 0.75 4.66
N PRO A 38 -33.56 0.78 4.17
CA PRO A 38 -32.41 0.35 4.95
C PRO A 38 -32.00 1.43 5.96
N TYR A 39 -31.76 1.01 7.20
CA TYR A 39 -31.27 1.85 8.30
C TYR A 39 -30.02 1.23 8.89
N PHE A 40 -29.05 2.06 9.27
CA PHE A 40 -27.93 1.58 10.06
C PHE A 40 -28.39 1.21 11.48
N VAL A 41 -27.93 0.05 11.96
CA VAL A 41 -28.23 -0.37 13.34
C VAL A 41 -27.64 0.60 14.36
N THR A 42 -26.57 1.29 14.00
CA THR A 42 -25.86 2.27 14.83
C THR A 42 -26.50 3.65 14.86
N GLY A 43 -27.56 3.92 14.09
CA GLY A 43 -28.29 5.18 14.04
C GLY A 43 -28.38 5.78 12.65
N GLU A 44 -28.57 7.10 12.57
CA GLU A 44 -28.82 7.80 11.31
C GLU A 44 -27.59 7.81 10.38
N TYR A 45 -26.40 7.84 10.94
CA TYR A 45 -25.15 7.92 10.20
C TYR A 45 -24.25 6.71 10.46
N ALA A 46 -23.42 6.38 9.47
CA ALA A 46 -22.37 5.41 9.62
C ALA A 46 -21.37 5.86 10.71
N ARG A 47 -20.91 4.93 11.54
CA ARG A 47 -19.99 5.20 12.66
C ARG A 47 -18.65 4.52 12.43
N LEU A 48 -17.58 5.10 12.97
CA LEU A 48 -16.22 4.54 12.89
C LEU A 48 -16.09 3.19 13.61
N THR A 49 -16.95 2.95 14.60
CA THR A 49 -16.96 1.71 15.38
C THR A 49 -18.35 1.10 15.33
N GLY A 50 -18.43 -0.21 15.28
CA GLY A 50 -19.68 -0.97 15.27
C GLY A 50 -19.46 -2.40 15.74
N PRO A 51 -20.55 -3.17 15.93
CA PRO A 51 -20.44 -4.56 16.28
C PRO A 51 -19.74 -5.35 15.17
N MET A 52 -18.83 -6.24 15.56
CA MET A 52 -18.20 -7.15 14.62
C MET A 52 -19.22 -8.06 13.95
N PRO A 53 -19.12 -8.30 12.64
CA PRO A 53 -20.01 -9.21 11.92
C PRO A 53 -19.90 -10.66 12.42
N PHE A 54 -18.72 -11.05 12.92
CA PHE A 54 -18.43 -12.38 13.43
C PHE A 54 -17.71 -12.25 14.77
N ALA A 55 -18.29 -12.85 15.82
CA ALA A 55 -17.77 -12.72 17.19
C ALA A 55 -16.35 -13.30 17.35
N ASP A 56 -15.98 -14.26 16.50
CA ASP A 56 -14.71 -15.00 16.60
C ASP A 56 -13.61 -14.42 15.69
N CYS A 57 -13.87 -13.30 15.01
CA CYS A 57 -12.94 -12.68 14.06
C CYS A 57 -12.28 -11.43 14.62
N VAL A 58 -11.75 -11.48 15.82
CA VAL A 58 -10.90 -10.41 16.34
C VAL A 58 -9.51 -10.59 15.71
N GLN A 59 -9.17 -9.73 14.75
CA GLN A 59 -7.80 -9.64 14.24
C GLN A 59 -7.12 -8.44 14.91
N GLU A 60 -5.97 -8.69 15.50
CA GLU A 60 -5.09 -7.60 15.91
C GLU A 60 -4.65 -6.82 14.66
N PRO A 61 -4.58 -5.49 14.73
CA PRO A 61 -4.04 -4.70 13.63
C PRO A 61 -2.62 -5.16 13.29
N ILE A 62 -2.35 -5.38 12.01
CA ILE A 62 -0.98 -5.63 11.56
C ILE A 62 -0.23 -4.30 11.65
N THR A 63 0.66 -4.18 12.65
CA THR A 63 1.50 -3.00 12.86
C THR A 63 2.87 -3.14 12.23
N ASP A 64 3.33 -4.39 12.08
CA ASP A 64 4.64 -4.72 11.54
C ASP A 64 4.49 -5.68 10.36
N PHE A 65 5.28 -5.42 9.32
CA PHE A 65 5.38 -6.28 8.17
C PHE A 65 6.84 -6.63 7.92
N PHE A 66 7.13 -7.92 7.84
CA PHE A 66 8.45 -8.42 7.49
C PHE A 66 8.32 -9.51 6.44
N ASP A 67 9.11 -9.41 5.38
CA ASP A 67 9.21 -10.43 4.35
C ASP A 67 10.67 -10.73 4.07
N ASN A 68 11.07 -11.95 4.35
CA ASN A 68 12.41 -12.47 4.04
C ASN A 68 12.46 -13.23 2.72
N PHE A 69 11.34 -13.28 2.00
CA PHE A 69 11.21 -13.98 0.72
C PHE A 69 11.61 -15.46 0.79
N ALA A 70 11.30 -16.11 1.90
CA ALA A 70 11.57 -17.53 2.09
C ALA A 70 10.56 -18.42 1.36
N ASP A 71 9.32 -17.93 1.19
CA ASP A 71 8.26 -18.61 0.47
C ASP A 71 8.41 -18.41 -1.05
N SER A 72 7.83 -19.30 -1.84
CA SER A 72 7.87 -19.20 -3.31
C SER A 72 7.00 -18.10 -3.89
N ASP A 73 6.00 -17.68 -3.14
CA ASP A 73 4.98 -16.73 -3.58
C ASP A 73 5.08 -15.41 -2.79
N LEU A 74 4.74 -14.31 -3.46
CA LEU A 74 4.60 -13.03 -2.79
C LEU A 74 3.45 -13.06 -1.80
N ARG A 75 3.66 -12.47 -0.65
CA ARG A 75 2.62 -12.26 0.35
C ARG A 75 1.51 -11.34 -0.19
N PRO A 76 0.25 -11.56 0.22
CA PRO A 76 -0.90 -10.81 -0.32
C PRO A 76 -0.89 -9.31 0.02
N GLU A 77 -0.07 -8.89 0.98
CA GLU A 77 0.10 -7.47 1.32
C GLU A 77 0.84 -6.68 0.24
N TRP A 78 1.62 -7.36 -0.62
CA TRP A 78 2.30 -6.72 -1.72
C TRP A 78 1.33 -6.31 -2.82
N SER A 79 1.54 -5.12 -3.35
CA SER A 79 0.84 -4.56 -4.51
C SER A 79 1.85 -3.87 -5.44
N TRP A 80 1.40 -3.29 -6.54
CA TRP A 80 2.26 -2.55 -7.46
C TRP A 80 1.53 -1.34 -8.04
N ASN A 81 2.28 -0.46 -8.68
CA ASN A 81 1.76 0.73 -9.35
C ASN A 81 1.08 0.36 -10.68
N TYR A 82 0.03 -0.43 -10.58
CA TYR A 82 -0.69 -1.12 -11.64
C TYR A 82 -0.95 -0.31 -12.93
N PRO A 83 -1.36 0.97 -12.91
CA PRO A 83 -1.62 1.70 -14.15
C PRO A 83 -0.38 1.95 -15.00
N TYR A 84 0.82 1.90 -14.39
CA TYR A 84 2.06 2.39 -14.99
C TYR A 84 3.10 1.31 -15.25
N SER A 85 2.95 0.14 -14.69
CA SER A 85 3.97 -0.91 -14.77
C SER A 85 3.37 -2.28 -15.02
N ASN A 86 4.24 -3.20 -15.42
CA ASN A 86 3.95 -4.62 -15.55
C ASN A 86 5.02 -5.41 -14.79
N VAL A 87 4.93 -5.33 -13.47
CA VAL A 87 5.89 -5.94 -12.57
C VAL A 87 5.88 -7.46 -12.74
N GLN A 88 7.05 -8.02 -12.93
CA GLN A 88 7.31 -9.45 -12.86
C GLN A 88 8.18 -9.72 -11.64
N THR A 89 7.81 -10.72 -10.88
CA THR A 89 8.52 -11.11 -9.67
C THR A 89 9.04 -12.53 -9.78
N LYS A 90 10.21 -12.76 -9.21
CA LYS A 90 10.76 -14.09 -8.98
C LYS A 90 11.33 -14.11 -7.56
N ILE A 91 10.96 -15.12 -6.80
CA ILE A 91 11.56 -15.37 -5.49
C ILE A 91 12.47 -16.58 -5.63
N GLU A 92 13.73 -16.40 -5.26
CA GLU A 92 14.74 -17.44 -5.35
C GLU A 92 15.82 -17.25 -4.28
N ALA A 93 16.11 -18.28 -3.54
CA ALA A 93 17.13 -18.31 -2.47
C ALA A 93 16.97 -17.18 -1.43
N GLY A 94 15.73 -16.92 -0.99
CA GLY A 94 15.43 -15.88 0.01
C GLY A 94 15.61 -14.45 -0.53
N ARG A 95 15.44 -14.25 -1.83
CA ARG A 95 15.58 -12.95 -2.49
C ARG A 95 14.44 -12.70 -3.45
N LEU A 96 13.98 -11.48 -3.47
CA LEU A 96 13.04 -11.00 -4.47
C LEU A 96 13.79 -10.38 -5.65
N TRP A 97 13.47 -10.84 -6.84
CA TRP A 97 13.88 -10.26 -8.11
C TRP A 97 12.70 -9.55 -8.74
N LEU A 98 12.91 -8.27 -9.04
CA LEU A 98 11.95 -7.44 -9.76
C LEU A 98 12.43 -7.24 -11.18
N SER A 99 11.52 -7.43 -12.12
CA SER A 99 11.70 -7.12 -13.52
C SER A 99 10.39 -6.67 -14.14
N GLY A 100 10.41 -6.20 -15.37
CA GLY A 100 9.22 -5.80 -16.07
C GLY A 100 9.50 -4.79 -17.16
N SER A 101 8.42 -4.16 -17.62
CA SER A 101 8.47 -3.14 -18.67
C SER A 101 7.55 -1.99 -18.28
N PRO A 102 8.09 -0.97 -17.60
CA PRO A 102 7.29 0.19 -17.24
C PRO A 102 6.77 0.90 -18.49
N LYS A 103 5.60 1.49 -18.40
CA LYS A 103 5.07 2.34 -19.46
C LYS A 103 5.94 3.59 -19.61
N PRO A 104 5.99 4.21 -20.80
CA PRO A 104 6.87 5.37 -21.04
C PRO A 104 6.67 6.55 -20.08
N GLU A 105 5.46 6.73 -19.58
CA GLU A 105 5.11 7.76 -18.61
C GLU A 105 5.45 7.40 -17.15
N CYS A 106 5.85 6.15 -16.89
CA CYS A 106 6.20 5.68 -15.56
C CYS A 106 7.64 6.08 -15.20
N LYS A 107 7.79 7.06 -14.36
CA LYS A 107 9.11 7.52 -13.90
C LYS A 107 9.66 6.74 -12.70
N THR A 108 8.79 6.07 -11.94
CA THR A 108 9.21 5.21 -10.84
C THR A 108 9.78 3.88 -11.30
N GLY A 109 9.51 3.47 -12.54
CA GLY A 109 9.85 2.14 -13.02
C GLY A 109 8.99 1.05 -12.39
N GLU A 110 9.55 -0.14 -12.26
CA GLU A 110 8.87 -1.29 -11.64
C GLU A 110 8.94 -1.17 -10.12
N ALA A 111 7.80 -1.20 -9.46
CA ALA A 111 7.72 -1.03 -8.01
C ALA A 111 6.74 -2.02 -7.38
N LEU A 112 7.16 -2.64 -6.29
CA LEU A 112 6.27 -3.29 -5.33
C LEU A 112 5.97 -2.32 -4.20
N CYS A 113 4.72 -2.28 -3.80
CA CYS A 113 4.19 -1.32 -2.86
C CYS A 113 3.59 -2.01 -1.64
N LEU A 114 3.82 -1.43 -0.49
CA LEU A 114 3.13 -1.71 0.76
C LEU A 114 2.37 -0.47 1.20
N ARG A 115 1.19 -0.67 1.74
CA ARG A 115 0.44 0.42 2.38
C ARG A 115 0.83 0.47 3.85
N PRO A 116 1.31 1.61 4.37
CA PRO A 116 1.60 1.75 5.79
C PRO A 116 0.29 1.73 6.60
N ALA A 117 0.35 1.23 7.82
CA ALA A 117 -0.79 1.20 8.75
C ALA A 117 -1.00 2.53 9.50
N SER A 118 0.04 3.38 9.55
CA SER A 118 0.02 4.68 10.23
C SER A 118 0.94 5.69 9.53
N SER A 119 0.88 6.96 9.94
CA SER A 119 1.77 8.03 9.44
C SER A 119 3.21 7.90 9.94
N GLY A 120 3.41 7.26 11.08
CA GLY A 120 4.74 7.02 11.63
C GLY A 120 5.17 5.58 11.37
N TYR A 121 6.14 5.36 10.48
CA TYR A 121 6.68 4.04 10.17
C TYR A 121 8.14 4.10 9.80
N THR A 122 8.82 2.98 9.93
CA THR A 122 10.16 2.75 9.40
C THR A 122 10.09 1.71 8.29
N LEU A 123 10.82 1.93 7.22
CA LEU A 123 10.96 0.99 6.11
C LEU A 123 12.43 0.66 5.91
N ASP A 124 12.76 -0.62 6.04
CA ASP A 124 14.09 -1.16 5.79
C ASP A 124 14.06 -2.12 4.59
N ALA A 125 15.01 -1.99 3.69
CA ALA A 125 15.15 -2.90 2.55
C ALA A 125 16.62 -3.23 2.29
N GLY A 126 16.95 -4.51 2.25
CA GLY A 126 18.26 -5.01 1.86
C GLY A 126 18.39 -5.10 0.33
N ILE A 127 19.32 -4.38 -0.26
CA ILE A 127 19.60 -4.41 -1.70
C ILE A 127 20.92 -5.14 -1.94
N THR A 128 20.88 -6.26 -2.66
CA THR A 128 22.04 -7.12 -2.86
C THR A 128 22.64 -7.04 -4.26
N ASN A 129 21.91 -6.51 -5.25
CA ASN A 129 22.39 -6.35 -6.61
C ASN A 129 22.73 -4.89 -6.90
N GLN A 130 24.00 -4.57 -7.03
CA GLN A 130 24.52 -3.22 -7.30
C GLN A 130 24.95 -3.05 -8.76
N ASN A 131 24.09 -3.35 -9.70
CA ASN A 131 24.33 -3.04 -11.11
C ASN A 131 24.01 -1.55 -11.42
N GLY A 132 24.18 -1.12 -12.66
CA GLY A 132 23.94 0.26 -13.10
C GLY A 132 22.47 0.70 -13.10
N SER A 133 21.51 -0.17 -12.76
CA SER A 133 20.10 0.23 -12.63
C SER A 133 19.84 0.88 -11.28
N TRP A 134 19.03 1.93 -11.25
CA TRP A 134 18.55 2.51 -10.00
C TRP A 134 17.66 1.52 -9.24
N LYS A 135 17.85 1.39 -7.94
CA LYS A 135 17.06 0.55 -7.04
C LYS A 135 16.91 1.25 -5.71
N GLY A 136 15.85 1.00 -4.99
CA GLY A 136 15.74 1.62 -3.69
C GLY A 136 14.35 1.57 -3.09
N ILE A 137 14.15 2.46 -2.16
CA ILE A 137 12.91 2.68 -1.43
C ILE A 137 12.27 3.95 -1.96
N THR A 138 10.94 3.95 -2.05
CA THR A 138 10.18 5.09 -2.55
C THR A 138 9.00 5.37 -1.63
N LEU A 139 8.87 6.60 -1.15
CA LEU A 139 7.61 7.11 -0.64
C LEU A 139 6.79 7.55 -1.84
N TYR A 140 5.77 6.79 -2.16
CA TYR A 140 5.04 6.88 -3.41
C TYR A 140 3.62 7.40 -3.19
N GLY A 141 3.33 8.60 -3.67
CA GLY A 141 1.98 9.11 -3.79
C GLY A 141 1.34 8.65 -5.10
N ASP A 142 1.94 9.09 -6.21
CA ASP A 142 1.60 8.67 -7.56
C ASP A 142 2.78 8.90 -8.51
N ASN A 143 2.56 8.71 -9.81
CA ASN A 143 3.62 8.89 -10.83
C ASN A 143 4.13 10.33 -10.96
N SER A 144 3.42 11.32 -10.41
CA SER A 144 3.80 12.74 -10.41
C SER A 144 4.35 13.23 -9.08
N TYR A 145 4.19 12.43 -8.01
CA TYR A 145 4.60 12.79 -6.65
C TYR A 145 5.20 11.60 -5.92
N TYR A 146 6.52 11.56 -5.83
CA TYR A 146 7.24 10.59 -5.01
C TYR A 146 8.62 11.10 -4.63
N ILE A 147 9.19 10.55 -3.58
CA ILE A 147 10.60 10.67 -3.23
C ILE A 147 11.21 9.27 -3.19
N ALA A 148 12.35 9.13 -3.83
CA ALA A 148 13.05 7.86 -3.97
C ALA A 148 14.50 7.96 -3.48
N TYR A 149 14.96 6.91 -2.82
CA TYR A 149 16.27 6.81 -2.20
C TYR A 149 16.88 5.44 -2.50
N GLY A 150 18.09 5.41 -3.03
CA GLY A 150 18.75 4.13 -3.28
C GLY A 150 20.03 4.20 -4.12
N PRO A 151 20.73 3.07 -4.25
CA PRO A 151 21.95 2.95 -5.01
C PRO A 151 21.73 2.87 -6.51
N VAL A 152 22.71 3.42 -7.24
CA VAL A 152 22.94 3.20 -8.67
C VAL A 152 24.45 3.06 -8.89
N GLY A 153 24.90 1.87 -9.24
CA GLY A 153 26.32 1.56 -9.27
C GLY A 153 26.98 1.78 -7.90
N ASP A 154 27.99 2.61 -7.84
CA ASP A 154 28.74 3.00 -6.64
C ASP A 154 28.24 4.30 -5.98
N ARG A 155 27.06 4.76 -6.36
CA ARG A 155 26.49 6.00 -5.85
C ARG A 155 25.16 5.81 -5.16
N LEU A 156 24.92 6.62 -4.14
CA LEU A 156 23.67 6.75 -3.45
C LEU A 156 22.94 7.99 -3.92
N GLN A 157 21.73 7.82 -4.41
CA GLN A 157 20.94 8.93 -4.96
C GLN A 157 19.64 9.14 -4.20
N ILE A 158 19.26 10.40 -4.07
CA ILE A 158 17.94 10.81 -3.61
C ILE A 158 17.29 11.64 -4.72
N LYS A 159 16.11 11.21 -5.16
CA LYS A 159 15.32 11.86 -6.20
C LYS A 159 13.96 12.26 -5.66
N LEU A 160 13.54 13.47 -6.00
CA LEU A 160 12.20 13.97 -5.76
C LEU A 160 11.49 14.17 -7.10
N VAL A 161 10.29 13.61 -7.23
CA VAL A 161 9.40 13.99 -8.33
C VAL A 161 8.22 14.75 -7.75
N ARG A 162 8.00 15.94 -8.26
CA ARG A 162 6.88 16.80 -7.89
C ARG A 162 6.28 17.40 -9.16
N GLU A 163 4.97 17.27 -9.32
CA GLU A 163 4.24 17.68 -10.52
C GLU A 163 4.86 17.08 -11.80
N GLY A 164 5.28 15.83 -11.72
CA GLY A 164 5.93 15.12 -12.81
C GLY A 164 7.36 15.61 -13.18
N LYS A 165 7.90 16.58 -12.45
CA LYS A 165 9.27 17.10 -12.64
C LYS A 165 10.22 16.40 -11.68
N GLU A 166 11.29 15.81 -12.22
CA GLU A 166 12.33 15.17 -11.43
C GLU A 166 13.39 16.17 -11.00
N GLN A 167 13.77 16.11 -9.74
CA GLN A 167 14.88 16.83 -9.14
C GLN A 167 15.77 15.84 -8.38
N GLN A 168 17.07 15.86 -8.66
CA GLN A 168 18.04 15.12 -7.87
C GLN A 168 18.40 15.95 -6.63
N LEU A 169 18.13 15.41 -5.44
CA LEU A 169 18.38 16.07 -4.17
C LEU A 169 19.78 15.76 -3.63
N ALA A 170 20.26 14.55 -3.88
CA ALA A 170 21.59 14.13 -3.48
C ALA A 170 22.16 13.10 -4.46
N ASP A 171 23.49 13.05 -4.56
CA ASP A 171 24.27 12.09 -5.30
C ASP A 171 25.62 11.93 -4.62
N LEU A 172 25.76 10.88 -3.82
CA LEU A 172 26.89 10.65 -2.92
C LEU A 172 27.61 9.35 -3.30
N PRO A 173 28.92 9.25 -3.12
CA PRO A 173 29.61 7.96 -3.24
C PRO A 173 29.12 7.01 -2.12
N LEU A 174 29.04 5.72 -2.44
CA LEU A 174 28.76 4.63 -1.48
C LEU A 174 30.03 4.25 -0.73
#